data_12df5c11f3d350a745fc3bbc50e8c0ad
#
_entry.id   12df5c11f3d350a745fc3bbc50e8c0ad
#
_cell.length_a   1.000
_cell.length_b   1.000
_cell.length_c   1.000
_cell.angle_alpha   90.00
_cell.angle_beta   90.00
_cell.angle_gamma   90.00
#
_symmetry.space_group_name_H-M   'P 1'
#
loop_
_entity.id
_entity.type
_entity.pdbx_description
1 polymer ?
#
loop_
_entity_poly.entity_id
_entity_poly.type
_entity_poly.pdbx_seq_one_letter_code
_entity_poly.pdbx_strand_id
1 'polypeptide(L)'
;MLNEEQFYRLKKHLPSDLSEMMKEVYMNNAYFISLNKGDILLDELENNSKSHIILKGSCVRYIINPQGEERAVTFHTEDFMPILGNTYIKSDHSLVNYKIKVNEKTDLIGIDISVITQYALLDKSYFLFAIQNMFKLIAIQNQIQNHQIGLSKKEFLKWFWLNYPDIFRRFKSQDIASFIGSTPVWYSNLKATFLRDQ
;
A
#
# COMPACT_ATOMS: atom_id res chain seq x y z
N MET A 1 -11.92 -19.08 3.52
CA MET A 1 -10.86 -20.08 3.29
C MET A 1 -10.31 -19.90 1.89
N LEU A 2 -9.00 -20.03 1.75
CA LEU A 2 -8.34 -19.96 0.43
C LEU A 2 -8.35 -21.33 -0.25
N ASN A 3 -8.34 -21.35 -1.58
CA ASN A 3 -7.99 -22.53 -2.35
C ASN A 3 -6.47 -22.55 -2.67
N GLU A 4 -5.97 -23.67 -3.21
CA GLU A 4 -4.55 -23.86 -3.52
C GLU A 4 -4.00 -22.83 -4.53
N GLU A 5 -4.79 -22.43 -5.53
CA GLU A 5 -4.39 -21.42 -6.51
C GLU A 5 -4.21 -20.03 -5.85
N GLN A 6 -5.15 -19.64 -5.01
CA GLN A 6 -5.10 -18.38 -4.28
C GLN A 6 -3.91 -18.35 -3.30
N PHE A 7 -3.66 -19.47 -2.61
CA PHE A 7 -2.50 -19.59 -1.74
C PHE A 7 -1.19 -19.54 -2.54
N TYR A 8 -1.12 -20.21 -3.69
CA TYR A 8 0.07 -20.15 -4.56
C TYR A 8 0.39 -18.70 -4.99
N ARG A 9 -0.62 -17.90 -5.33
CA ARG A 9 -0.45 -16.48 -5.64
C ARG A 9 0.03 -15.66 -4.43
N LEU A 10 -0.43 -16.01 -3.22
CA LEU A 10 0.01 -15.37 -1.97
C LEU A 10 1.47 -15.68 -1.63
N LYS A 11 1.98 -16.84 -2.03
CA LYS A 11 3.28 -17.37 -1.61
C LYS A 11 4.45 -16.44 -1.91
N LYS A 12 4.38 -15.61 -2.96
CA LYS A 12 5.41 -14.61 -3.29
C LYS A 12 5.58 -13.53 -2.21
N HIS A 13 4.58 -13.33 -1.35
CA HIS A 13 4.57 -12.35 -0.27
C HIS A 13 4.85 -12.98 1.11
N LEU A 14 5.19 -14.24 1.15
CA LEU A 14 5.47 -15.02 2.36
C LEU A 14 6.92 -15.52 2.35
N PRO A 15 7.48 -15.93 3.50
CA PRO A 15 8.82 -16.53 3.53
C PRO A 15 8.87 -17.82 2.71
N SER A 16 10.02 -18.08 2.08
CA SER A 16 10.23 -19.28 1.27
C SER A 16 10.18 -20.58 2.07
N ASP A 17 10.51 -20.51 3.35
CA ASP A 17 10.52 -21.58 4.35
C ASP A 17 9.32 -21.53 5.30
N LEU A 18 8.18 -21.04 4.79
CA LEU A 18 6.92 -21.00 5.54
C LEU A 18 6.57 -22.39 6.10
N SER A 19 6.30 -22.46 7.40
CA SER A 19 5.89 -23.73 8.03
C SER A 19 4.51 -24.19 7.57
N GLU A 20 4.26 -25.51 7.66
CA GLU A 20 2.92 -26.06 7.37
C GLU A 20 1.85 -25.48 8.31
N MET A 21 2.20 -25.23 9.57
CA MET A 21 1.30 -24.55 10.51
C MET A 21 0.84 -23.19 9.97
N MET A 22 1.78 -22.33 9.54
CA MET A 22 1.43 -21.00 9.01
C MET A 22 0.70 -21.09 7.67
N LYS A 23 1.02 -22.09 6.85
CA LYS A 23 0.24 -22.38 5.63
C LYS A 23 -1.20 -22.70 5.96
N GLU A 24 -1.46 -23.60 6.91
CA GLU A 24 -2.81 -23.94 7.37
C GLU A 24 -3.55 -22.72 7.95
N VAL A 25 -2.85 -21.86 8.69
CA VAL A 25 -3.42 -20.62 9.22
C VAL A 25 -3.96 -19.75 8.08
N TYR A 26 -3.17 -19.53 7.02
CA TYR A 26 -3.62 -18.76 5.87
C TYR A 26 -4.75 -19.46 5.12
N MET A 27 -4.62 -20.75 4.86
CA MET A 27 -5.64 -21.53 4.13
C MET A 27 -7.00 -21.48 4.82
N ASN A 28 -7.02 -21.56 6.15
CA ASN A 28 -8.26 -21.67 6.93
C ASN A 28 -8.86 -20.33 7.35
N ASN A 29 -8.04 -19.28 7.53
CA ASN A 29 -8.50 -18.02 8.12
C ASN A 29 -8.45 -16.83 7.14
N ALA A 30 -7.72 -16.93 6.04
CA ALA A 30 -7.71 -15.88 5.04
C ALA A 30 -8.85 -16.06 4.02
N TYR A 31 -9.19 -14.96 3.37
CA TYR A 31 -10.20 -14.93 2.31
C TYR A 31 -9.68 -14.16 1.09
N PHE A 32 -10.16 -14.55 -0.08
CA PHE A 32 -9.88 -13.85 -1.33
C PHE A 32 -11.00 -12.84 -1.61
N ILE A 33 -10.60 -11.65 -2.09
CA ILE A 33 -11.52 -10.61 -2.54
C ILE A 33 -11.00 -10.00 -3.84
N SER A 34 -11.89 -9.78 -4.80
CA SER A 34 -11.60 -9.04 -6.03
C SER A 34 -12.48 -7.78 -6.06
N LEU A 35 -11.83 -6.63 -6.11
CA LEU A 35 -12.48 -5.32 -6.09
C LEU A 35 -12.32 -4.62 -7.44
N ASN A 36 -13.31 -3.81 -7.79
CA ASN A 36 -13.30 -3.02 -9.01
C ASN A 36 -12.70 -1.64 -8.77
N LYS A 37 -12.27 -1.01 -9.84
CA LYS A 37 -11.82 0.38 -9.82
C LYS A 37 -12.86 1.30 -9.19
N GLY A 38 -12.42 2.03 -8.18
CA GLY A 38 -13.24 2.99 -7.45
C GLY A 38 -13.82 2.48 -6.14
N ASP A 39 -13.81 1.16 -5.91
CA ASP A 39 -14.25 0.58 -4.63
C ASP A 39 -13.35 1.09 -3.49
N ILE A 40 -13.93 1.18 -2.28
CA ILE A 40 -13.21 1.54 -1.07
C ILE A 40 -12.89 0.23 -0.33
N LEU A 41 -11.60 -0.02 -0.12
CA LEU A 41 -11.13 -1.19 0.61
C LEU A 41 -11.13 -0.96 2.14
N LEU A 42 -10.69 0.21 2.57
CA LEU A 42 -10.60 0.61 3.96
C LEU A 42 -11.09 2.04 4.10
N ASP A 43 -11.97 2.25 5.08
CA ASP A 43 -12.38 3.57 5.55
C ASP A 43 -12.08 3.64 7.05
N GLU A 44 -11.54 4.77 7.51
CA GLU A 44 -11.19 4.96 8.93
C GLU A 44 -12.38 4.85 9.88
N LEU A 45 -13.58 5.11 9.37
CA LEU A 45 -14.81 5.00 10.15
C LEU A 45 -15.13 3.54 10.52
N GLU A 46 -14.54 2.58 9.81
CA GLU A 46 -14.70 1.16 10.10
C GLU A 46 -13.56 0.68 11.03
N ASN A 47 -13.92 0.04 12.13
CA ASN A 47 -12.96 -0.62 13.02
C ASN A 47 -12.42 -1.87 12.34
N ASN A 48 -11.37 -1.70 11.53
CA ASN A 48 -10.86 -2.76 10.67
C ASN A 48 -9.62 -3.40 11.29
N SER A 49 -9.80 -4.61 11.86
CA SER A 49 -8.73 -5.46 12.38
C SER A 49 -8.01 -6.26 11.28
N LYS A 50 -8.34 -6.04 10.01
CA LYS A 50 -7.88 -6.87 8.90
C LYS A 50 -6.65 -6.28 8.22
N SER A 51 -5.74 -7.16 7.85
CA SER A 51 -4.65 -6.88 6.92
C SER A 51 -5.00 -7.46 5.55
N HIS A 52 -4.65 -6.74 4.50
CA HIS A 52 -4.85 -7.19 3.12
C HIS A 52 -3.51 -7.20 2.38
N ILE A 53 -3.33 -8.16 1.49
CA ILE A 53 -2.15 -8.28 0.64
C ILE A 53 -2.61 -8.21 -0.82
N ILE A 54 -2.06 -7.28 -1.59
CA ILE A 54 -2.35 -7.16 -3.02
C ILE A 54 -1.65 -8.30 -3.76
N LEU A 55 -2.42 -9.15 -4.42
CA LEU A 55 -1.91 -10.21 -5.31
C LEU A 55 -1.71 -9.71 -6.74
N LYS A 56 -2.59 -8.78 -7.16
CA LYS A 56 -2.57 -8.15 -8.47
C LYS A 56 -3.42 -6.89 -8.41
N GLY A 57 -2.97 -5.81 -9.03
CA GLY A 57 -3.71 -4.57 -9.10
C GLY A 57 -3.07 -3.46 -8.26
N SER A 58 -3.81 -2.41 -7.98
CA SER A 58 -3.28 -1.26 -7.26
C SER A 58 -4.32 -0.46 -6.49
N CYS A 59 -3.87 0.16 -5.40
CA CYS A 59 -4.68 1.02 -4.54
C CYS A 59 -3.95 2.34 -4.25
N VAL A 60 -4.72 3.37 -3.95
CA VAL A 60 -4.23 4.66 -3.46
C VAL A 60 -4.77 4.89 -2.06
N ARG A 61 -3.89 5.27 -1.15
CA ARG A 61 -4.28 5.78 0.16
C ARG A 61 -4.40 7.29 0.09
N TYR A 62 -5.53 7.79 0.55
CA TYR A 62 -5.81 9.21 0.68
C TYR A 62 -5.94 9.58 2.15
N ILE A 63 -5.52 10.79 2.49
CA ILE A 63 -5.98 11.50 3.69
C ILE A 63 -7.11 12.44 3.29
N ILE A 64 -8.01 12.68 4.22
CA ILE A 64 -9.16 13.59 4.08
C ILE A 64 -9.00 14.64 5.17
N ASN A 65 -8.83 15.90 4.78
CA ASN A 65 -8.72 17.01 5.74
C ASN A 65 -10.11 17.41 6.28
N PRO A 66 -10.20 18.30 7.30
CA PRO A 66 -11.47 18.73 7.86
C PRO A 66 -12.39 19.43 6.86
N GLN A 67 -11.88 19.93 5.75
CA GLN A 67 -12.62 20.55 4.65
C GLN A 67 -13.18 19.54 3.64
N GLY A 68 -12.89 18.23 3.85
CA GLY A 68 -13.30 17.14 2.96
C GLY A 68 -12.41 16.97 1.72
N GLU A 69 -11.28 17.68 1.64
CA GLU A 69 -10.37 17.53 0.52
C GLU A 69 -9.52 16.27 0.66
N GLU A 70 -9.44 15.50 -0.43
CA GLU A 70 -8.64 14.26 -0.51
C GLU A 70 -7.24 14.53 -1.03
N ARG A 71 -6.23 13.98 -0.36
CA ARG A 71 -4.85 14.01 -0.82
C ARG A 71 -4.27 12.60 -0.86
N ALA A 72 -3.73 12.21 -2.01
CA ALA A 72 -2.97 10.96 -2.12
C ALA A 72 -1.70 11.05 -1.28
N VAL A 73 -1.45 10.02 -0.46
CA VAL A 73 -0.27 9.96 0.43
C VAL A 73 0.57 8.70 0.24
N THR A 74 -0.01 7.64 -0.34
CA THR A 74 0.74 6.41 -0.63
C THR A 74 0.09 5.68 -1.79
N PHE A 75 0.93 5.08 -2.62
CA PHE A 75 0.55 4.16 -3.69
C PHE A 75 0.88 2.73 -3.24
N HIS A 76 0.03 1.78 -3.65
CA HIS A 76 0.20 0.37 -3.33
C HIS A 76 -0.01 -0.46 -4.58
N THR A 77 0.91 -1.38 -4.85
CA THR A 77 0.81 -2.37 -5.93
C THR A 77 1.23 -3.73 -5.40
N GLU A 78 1.09 -4.78 -6.20
CA GLU A 78 1.60 -6.11 -5.85
C GLU A 78 3.11 -6.16 -5.60
N ASP A 79 3.88 -5.21 -6.15
CA ASP A 79 5.35 -5.18 -6.04
C ASP A 79 5.86 -3.99 -5.19
N PHE A 80 5.00 -3.02 -4.92
CA PHE A 80 5.35 -1.85 -4.12
C PHE A 80 4.36 -1.67 -2.96
N MET A 81 4.86 -1.85 -1.73
CA MET A 81 4.06 -1.73 -0.50
C MET A 81 2.74 -2.55 -0.55
N PRO A 82 2.80 -3.86 -0.85
CA PRO A 82 1.62 -4.66 -1.14
C PRO A 82 0.71 -4.91 0.07
N ILE A 83 1.20 -4.66 1.29
CA ILE A 83 0.46 -4.90 2.53
C ILE A 83 -0.34 -3.66 2.89
N LEU A 84 -1.63 -3.84 3.04
CA LEU A 84 -2.62 -2.83 3.42
C LEU A 84 -3.25 -3.22 4.75
N GLY A 85 -3.30 -2.28 5.67
CA GLY A 85 -3.93 -2.50 6.97
C GLY A 85 -4.21 -1.17 7.65
N ASN A 86 -4.84 -1.24 8.82
CA ASN A 86 -5.00 -0.09 9.68
C ASN A 86 -3.65 0.19 10.36
N THR A 87 -2.89 1.12 9.79
CA THR A 87 -1.56 1.54 10.29
C THR A 87 -1.61 2.90 11.00
N TYR A 88 -2.80 3.43 11.23
CA TYR A 88 -2.98 4.69 11.96
C TYR A 88 -3.35 4.41 13.40
N ILE A 89 -2.74 5.17 14.28
CA ILE A 89 -3.15 5.23 15.68
C ILE A 89 -4.32 6.21 15.73
N LYS A 90 -5.52 5.71 16.04
CA LYS A 90 -6.69 6.57 16.26
C LYS A 90 -6.44 7.42 17.50
N SER A 91 -6.55 8.72 17.35
CA SER A 91 -6.42 9.70 18.43
C SER A 91 -7.69 10.53 18.48
N ASP A 92 -8.15 10.86 19.68
CA ASP A 92 -9.32 11.75 19.89
C ASP A 92 -9.11 13.15 19.30
N HIS A 93 -7.86 13.49 18.98
CA HIS A 93 -7.47 14.77 18.38
C HIS A 93 -7.04 14.62 16.90
N SER A 94 -7.33 13.50 16.26
CA SER A 94 -7.06 13.36 14.83
C SER A 94 -7.93 14.32 14.03
N LEU A 95 -7.27 15.21 13.28
CA LEU A 95 -7.95 16.19 12.41
C LEU A 95 -8.05 15.70 10.97
N VAL A 96 -7.47 14.55 10.66
CA VAL A 96 -7.49 13.98 9.32
C VAL A 96 -7.96 12.53 9.38
N ASN A 97 -8.81 12.18 8.42
CA ASN A 97 -9.24 10.81 8.19
C ASN A 97 -8.45 10.21 7.03
N TYR A 98 -8.54 8.90 6.83
CA TYR A 98 -7.93 8.26 5.67
C TYR A 98 -8.87 7.24 5.05
N LYS A 99 -8.64 6.96 3.76
CA LYS A 99 -9.26 5.84 3.06
C LYS A 99 -8.30 5.21 2.06
N ILE A 100 -8.54 3.96 1.74
CA ILE A 100 -7.84 3.24 0.65
C ILE A 100 -8.83 2.94 -0.45
N LYS A 101 -8.56 3.49 -1.63
CA LYS A 101 -9.39 3.34 -2.82
C LYS A 101 -8.69 2.52 -3.88
N VAL A 102 -9.43 1.62 -4.49
CA VAL A 102 -8.95 0.75 -5.57
C VAL A 102 -8.78 1.57 -6.85
N ASN A 103 -7.55 1.55 -7.41
CA ASN A 103 -7.19 2.31 -8.62
C ASN A 103 -7.53 1.58 -9.93
N GLU A 104 -7.44 0.26 -9.92
CA GLU A 104 -7.78 -0.64 -11.03
C GLU A 104 -8.36 -1.93 -10.45
N LYS A 105 -8.86 -2.87 -11.29
CA LYS A 105 -9.32 -4.16 -10.78
C LYS A 105 -8.21 -4.83 -9.95
N THR A 106 -8.49 -5.12 -8.69
CA THR A 106 -7.49 -5.55 -7.71
C THR A 106 -7.94 -6.81 -6.98
N ASP A 107 -7.08 -7.81 -7.00
CA ASP A 107 -7.21 -9.06 -6.26
C ASP A 107 -6.39 -8.99 -4.97
N LEU A 108 -7.01 -9.30 -3.85
CA LEU A 108 -6.39 -9.24 -2.52
C LEU A 108 -6.68 -10.52 -1.72
N ILE A 109 -5.79 -10.79 -0.79
CA ILE A 109 -6.03 -11.70 0.33
C ILE A 109 -6.21 -10.87 1.60
N GLY A 110 -7.32 -11.07 2.30
CA GLY A 110 -7.56 -10.48 3.61
C GLY A 110 -7.44 -11.51 4.71
N ILE A 111 -6.88 -11.10 5.87
CA ILE A 111 -6.79 -11.93 7.07
C ILE A 111 -6.87 -11.03 8.32
N ASP A 112 -7.43 -11.54 9.40
CA ASP A 112 -7.47 -10.82 10.66
C ASP A 112 -6.06 -10.73 11.28
N ILE A 113 -5.66 -9.53 11.72
CA ILE A 113 -4.36 -9.29 12.31
C ILE A 113 -4.17 -10.09 13.60
N SER A 114 -5.23 -10.29 14.39
CA SER A 114 -5.18 -11.06 15.63
C SER A 114 -4.78 -12.51 15.37
N VAL A 115 -5.31 -13.11 14.30
CA VAL A 115 -4.95 -14.47 13.89
C VAL A 115 -3.47 -14.54 13.52
N ILE A 116 -3.01 -13.63 12.65
CA ILE A 116 -1.59 -13.60 12.28
C ILE A 116 -0.70 -13.42 13.51
N THR A 117 -1.02 -12.49 14.39
CA THR A 117 -0.20 -12.19 15.57
C THR A 117 -0.10 -13.39 16.51
N GLN A 118 -1.21 -14.10 16.72
CA GLN A 118 -1.26 -15.29 17.58
C GLN A 118 -0.30 -16.38 17.10
N TYR A 119 -0.28 -16.67 15.81
CA TYR A 119 0.52 -17.78 15.26
C TYR A 119 1.93 -17.36 14.86
N ALA A 120 2.15 -16.10 14.49
CA ALA A 120 3.48 -15.59 14.15
C ALA A 120 4.50 -15.76 15.28
N LEU A 121 4.07 -15.65 16.54
CA LEU A 121 4.93 -15.86 17.71
C LEU A 121 5.37 -17.31 17.88
N LEU A 122 4.69 -18.27 17.27
CA LEU A 122 4.98 -19.70 17.31
C LEU A 122 5.89 -20.14 16.17
N ASP A 123 6.07 -19.31 15.15
CA ASP A 123 6.91 -19.58 13.98
C ASP A 123 8.03 -18.54 13.88
N LYS A 124 9.22 -18.89 14.31
CA LYS A 124 10.38 -18.00 14.32
C LYS A 124 10.73 -17.45 12.94
N SER A 125 10.63 -18.27 11.89
CA SER A 125 10.95 -17.87 10.51
C SER A 125 9.95 -16.84 10.01
N TYR A 126 8.66 -17.11 10.19
CA TYR A 126 7.60 -16.17 9.84
C TYR A 126 7.72 -14.86 10.65
N PHE A 127 7.99 -14.93 11.94
CA PHE A 127 8.14 -13.75 12.79
C PHE A 127 9.30 -12.85 12.33
N LEU A 128 10.47 -13.45 12.05
CA LEU A 128 11.62 -12.70 11.53
C LEU A 128 11.33 -12.07 10.17
N PHE A 129 10.68 -12.80 9.28
CA PHE A 129 10.24 -12.29 7.98
C PHE A 129 9.28 -11.10 8.13
N ALA A 130 8.28 -11.22 9.00
CA ALA A 130 7.32 -10.14 9.25
C ALA A 130 8.00 -8.87 9.77
N ILE A 131 8.91 -9.00 10.74
CA ILE A 131 9.70 -7.88 11.27
C ILE A 131 10.56 -7.24 10.16
N GLN A 132 11.28 -8.04 9.39
CA GLN A 132 12.13 -7.52 8.31
C GLN A 132 11.31 -6.75 7.27
N ASN A 133 10.14 -7.26 6.89
CA ASN A 133 9.25 -6.56 5.97
C ASN A 133 8.71 -5.25 6.57
N MET A 134 8.38 -5.25 7.85
CA MET A 134 7.93 -4.02 8.54
C MET A 134 9.04 -2.96 8.54
N PHE A 135 10.29 -3.31 8.86
CA PHE A 135 11.41 -2.38 8.78
C PHE A 135 11.65 -1.89 7.35
N LYS A 136 11.52 -2.76 6.35
CA LYS A 136 11.63 -2.37 4.94
C LYS A 136 10.57 -1.35 4.54
N LEU A 137 9.32 -1.56 4.95
CA LEU A 137 8.22 -0.61 4.68
C LEU A 137 8.46 0.74 5.35
N ILE A 138 8.89 0.75 6.61
CA ILE A 138 9.26 1.97 7.35
C ILE A 138 10.42 2.69 6.64
N ALA A 139 11.44 1.96 6.22
CA ALA A 139 12.59 2.54 5.51
C ALA A 139 12.18 3.20 4.18
N ILE A 140 11.31 2.55 3.40
CA ILE A 140 10.77 3.10 2.15
C ILE A 140 9.97 4.39 2.45
N GLN A 141 9.09 4.37 3.44
CA GLN A 141 8.29 5.54 3.83
C GLN A 141 9.18 6.70 4.27
N ASN A 142 10.16 6.44 5.14
CA ASN A 142 11.11 7.46 5.60
C ASN A 142 11.93 8.02 4.43
N GLN A 143 12.39 7.18 3.51
CA GLN A 143 13.13 7.62 2.33
C GLN A 143 12.29 8.56 1.48
N ILE A 144 11.05 8.19 1.17
CA ILE A 144 10.12 9.02 0.39
C ILE A 144 9.87 10.35 1.12
N GLN A 145 9.55 10.30 2.40
CA GLN A 145 9.28 11.49 3.21
C GLN A 145 10.48 12.43 3.29
N ASN A 146 11.69 11.90 3.51
CA ASN A 146 12.91 12.69 3.57
C ASN A 146 13.20 13.40 2.24
N HIS A 147 13.00 12.72 1.11
CA HIS A 147 13.15 13.34 -0.20
C HIS A 147 12.06 14.37 -0.50
N GLN A 148 10.83 14.10 -0.07
CA GLN A 148 9.70 15.03 -0.24
C GLN A 148 9.91 16.33 0.55
N ILE A 149 10.54 16.25 1.72
CA ILE A 149 10.83 17.43 2.57
C ILE A 149 12.13 18.12 2.15
N GLY A 150 13.16 17.34 1.83
CA GLY A 150 14.52 17.84 1.60
C GLY A 150 14.79 18.36 0.17
N LEU A 151 13.94 18.02 -0.79
CA LEU A 151 14.12 18.39 -2.20
C LEU A 151 13.04 19.37 -2.67
N SER A 152 13.36 20.14 -3.71
CA SER A 152 12.33 20.86 -4.45
C SER A 152 11.35 19.86 -5.09
N LYS A 153 10.10 20.27 -5.35
CA LYS A 153 9.10 19.41 -5.99
C LYS A 153 9.56 18.82 -7.33
N LYS A 154 10.35 19.56 -8.09
CA LYS A 154 10.92 19.11 -9.37
C LYS A 154 11.96 18.01 -9.17
N GLU A 155 12.87 18.18 -8.23
CA GLU A 155 13.91 17.20 -7.89
C GLU A 155 13.28 15.94 -7.27
N PHE A 156 12.31 16.11 -6.36
CA PHE A 156 11.57 15.00 -5.78
C PHE A 156 10.83 14.19 -6.85
N LEU A 157 10.12 14.84 -7.78
CA LEU A 157 9.45 14.16 -8.88
C LEU A 157 10.43 13.38 -9.74
N LYS A 158 11.59 13.97 -10.08
CA LYS A 158 12.63 13.28 -10.87
C LYS A 158 13.16 12.05 -10.12
N TRP A 159 13.50 12.20 -8.84
CA TRP A 159 13.96 11.10 -8.02
C TRP A 159 12.91 9.99 -7.91
N PHE A 160 11.65 10.36 -7.66
CA PHE A 160 10.54 9.40 -7.51
C PHE A 160 10.27 8.66 -8.83
N TRP A 161 10.33 9.34 -9.96
CA TRP A 161 10.23 8.73 -11.29
C TRP A 161 11.31 7.68 -11.54
N LEU A 162 12.56 7.99 -11.24
CA LEU A 162 13.69 7.10 -11.46
C LEU A 162 13.63 5.85 -10.58
N ASN A 163 13.11 5.98 -9.35
CA ASN A 163 13.07 4.88 -8.40
C ASN A 163 11.78 4.05 -8.47
N TYR A 164 10.67 4.66 -8.89
CA TYR A 164 9.34 4.03 -8.89
C TYR A 164 8.58 4.28 -10.21
N PRO A 165 9.13 3.91 -11.37
CA PRO A 165 8.54 4.24 -12.68
C PRO A 165 7.14 3.63 -12.88
N ASP A 166 6.83 2.49 -12.26
CA ASP A 166 5.54 1.84 -12.35
C ASP A 166 4.39 2.67 -11.76
N ILE A 167 4.68 3.47 -10.73
CA ILE A 167 3.70 4.40 -10.16
C ILE A 167 3.20 5.36 -11.26
N PHE A 168 4.10 5.88 -12.08
CA PHE A 168 3.76 6.83 -13.14
C PHE A 168 3.03 6.21 -14.33
N ARG A 169 3.15 4.91 -14.52
CA ARG A 169 2.45 4.16 -15.57
C ARG A 169 1.04 3.77 -15.15
N ARG A 170 0.82 3.46 -13.87
CA ARG A 170 -0.41 2.85 -13.37
C ARG A 170 -1.38 3.84 -12.74
N PHE A 171 -0.88 4.91 -12.13
CA PHE A 171 -1.71 5.83 -11.37
C PHE A 171 -2.04 7.10 -12.16
N LYS A 172 -3.19 7.72 -11.82
CA LYS A 172 -3.64 8.94 -12.46
C LYS A 172 -2.68 10.10 -12.19
N SER A 173 -2.48 10.95 -13.18
CA SER A 173 -1.68 12.17 -13.03
C SER A 173 -2.17 13.08 -11.90
N GLN A 174 -3.48 13.10 -11.63
CA GLN A 174 -4.07 13.86 -10.55
C GLN A 174 -3.62 13.35 -9.17
N ASP A 175 -3.56 12.03 -8.98
CA ASP A 175 -3.13 11.41 -7.71
C ASP A 175 -1.64 11.65 -7.47
N ILE A 176 -0.83 11.53 -8.53
CA ILE A 176 0.61 11.81 -8.46
C ILE A 176 0.85 13.30 -8.15
N ALA A 177 0.14 14.22 -8.82
CA ALA A 177 0.22 15.64 -8.53
C ALA A 177 -0.16 15.95 -7.07
N SER A 178 -1.23 15.35 -6.58
CA SER A 178 -1.70 15.48 -5.20
C SER A 178 -0.64 14.97 -4.20
N PHE A 179 -0.04 13.81 -4.47
CA PHE A 179 1.04 13.23 -3.65
C PHE A 179 2.26 14.14 -3.54
N ILE A 180 2.65 14.78 -4.65
CA ILE A 180 3.78 15.72 -4.69
C ILE A 180 3.43 17.08 -4.04
N GLY A 181 2.15 17.32 -3.75
CA GLY A 181 1.66 18.62 -3.29
C GLY A 181 1.70 19.69 -4.38
N SER A 182 1.37 19.31 -5.63
CA SER A 182 1.33 20.20 -6.79
C SER A 182 -0.05 20.18 -7.45
N THR A 183 -0.27 21.10 -8.41
CA THR A 183 -1.47 21.07 -9.25
C THR A 183 -1.31 20.08 -10.41
N PRO A 184 -2.40 19.49 -10.92
CA PRO A 184 -2.34 18.64 -12.12
C PRO A 184 -1.73 19.34 -13.33
N VAL A 185 -1.97 20.63 -13.51
CA VAL A 185 -1.39 21.44 -14.60
C VAL A 185 0.13 21.53 -14.47
N TRP A 186 0.62 21.87 -13.28
CA TRP A 186 2.07 21.93 -13.02
C TRP A 186 2.74 20.58 -13.27
N TYR A 187 2.15 19.50 -12.74
CA TYR A 187 2.64 18.13 -12.95
C TYR A 187 2.70 17.76 -14.43
N SER A 188 1.62 18.03 -15.21
CA SER A 188 1.56 17.73 -16.65
C SER A 188 2.63 18.47 -17.45
N ASN A 189 2.87 19.73 -17.15
CA ASN A 189 3.92 20.53 -17.80
C ASN A 189 5.32 19.96 -17.49
N LEU A 190 5.57 19.60 -16.24
CA LEU A 190 6.86 19.04 -15.84
C LEU A 190 7.10 17.64 -16.41
N LYS A 191 6.06 16.80 -16.45
CA LYS A 191 6.12 15.47 -17.07
C LYS A 191 6.48 15.57 -18.56
N ALA A 192 5.89 16.52 -19.29
CA ALA A 192 6.21 16.75 -20.69
C ALA A 192 7.69 17.15 -20.91
N THR A 193 8.27 17.92 -19.98
CA THR A 193 9.70 18.28 -20.02
C THR A 193 10.59 17.06 -19.81
N PHE A 194 10.30 16.22 -18.80
CA PHE A 194 11.09 15.01 -18.53
C PHE A 194 11.09 14.00 -19.67
N LEU A 195 9.95 13.87 -20.39
CA LEU A 195 9.85 12.97 -21.54
C LEU A 195 10.59 13.48 -22.79
N ARG A 196 10.94 14.78 -22.85
CA ARG A 196 11.74 15.35 -23.95
C ARG A 196 13.25 15.23 -23.71
N ASP A 197 13.64 15.14 -22.45
CA ASP A 197 15.04 15.09 -22.02
C ASP A 197 15.60 13.65 -21.97
N GLN A 198 14.79 12.64 -22.34
CA GLN A 198 15.16 11.22 -22.51
C GLN A 198 15.32 10.87 -24.00
#